data_fb6f52a34269b6ce6789e959a9872dbf
#
_entry.id   fb6f52a34269b6ce6789e959a9872dbf
#
_cell.length_a   1.000
_cell.length_b   1.000
_cell.length_c   1.000
_cell.angle_alpha   90.00
_cell.angle_beta   90.00
_cell.angle_gamma   90.00
#
_symmetry.space_group_name_H-M   'P 1'
#
loop_
_entity.id
_entity.type
_entity.pdbx_description
1 polymer ?
#
loop_
_entity_poly.entity_id
_entity_poly.type
_entity_poly.pdbx_seq_one_letter_code
_entity_poly.pdbx_strand_id
1 'polypeptide(L)'
;LSPDCSFTCHYRCRALVRLDCSGPPGAGDEDDGNEQVLEKDTNVDEPSEWEKTELDQAQVEQRIKEYNSQINSNLFMSLNKDGSYAGFIKVQLKLVRPVAVPATNRVPSLQAGRPHPQGVKRRTSFYLPKGTVKHLHILSHTRASEVIDALLRKFTVIDNPRKFALFERSEKDEQVYLRKLGDDEQPLRLRLLAGPSEKVLSFILKENETGEVNWDAFTLPELHNFLLILQREEEEHVRRLRHRYACCRQKMQEAL
;
A
#
# COMPACT_ATOMS: atom_id res chain seq x y z
N LEU A 1 5.18 27.98 12.25
CA LEU A 1 4.65 27.40 11.01
C LEU A 1 5.09 28.31 9.87
N SER A 2 6.00 27.82 9.00
CA SER A 2 6.42 28.53 7.80
C SER A 2 5.21 28.70 6.87
N PRO A 3 4.99 29.88 6.25
CA PRO A 3 3.85 30.13 5.38
C PRO A 3 3.81 29.24 4.13
N ASP A 4 4.87 28.52 3.83
CA ASP A 4 5.00 27.69 2.63
C ASP A 4 4.69 26.21 2.83
N CYS A 5 4.33 25.79 4.04
CA CYS A 5 3.98 24.39 4.32
C CYS A 5 2.47 24.20 4.38
N SER A 6 1.88 23.72 3.28
CA SER A 6 0.44 23.42 3.16
C SER A 6 0.04 22.05 3.77
N PHE A 7 0.82 21.53 4.71
CA PHE A 7 0.52 20.26 5.36
C PHE A 7 -0.61 20.41 6.38
N THR A 8 -1.72 19.72 6.15
CA THR A 8 -2.86 19.66 7.09
C THR A 8 -2.90 18.29 7.74
N CYS A 9 -2.76 18.24 9.07
CA CYS A 9 -2.94 17.04 9.85
C CYS A 9 -4.19 17.12 10.73
N HIS A 10 -4.75 15.98 11.10
CA HIS A 10 -5.84 15.92 12.06
C HIS A 10 -5.35 16.39 13.44
N TYR A 11 -6.13 17.20 14.16
CA TYR A 11 -5.74 17.80 15.44
C TYR A 11 -5.21 16.77 16.47
N ARG A 12 -5.80 15.57 16.52
CA ARG A 12 -5.36 14.49 17.41
C ARG A 12 -4.08 13.79 16.98
N CYS A 13 -3.67 13.97 15.73
CA CYS A 13 -2.44 13.38 15.18
C CYS A 13 -1.26 14.35 15.21
N ARG A 14 -1.47 15.60 15.64
CA ARG A 14 -0.44 16.64 15.67
C ARG A 14 0.81 16.24 16.46
N ALA A 15 0.65 15.50 17.54
CA ALA A 15 1.78 15.04 18.35
C ALA A 15 2.61 13.92 17.71
N LEU A 16 2.09 13.28 16.64
CA LEU A 16 2.74 12.18 15.93
C LEU A 16 3.44 12.65 14.64
N VAL A 17 3.28 13.92 14.27
CA VAL A 17 3.85 14.50 13.05
C VAL A 17 5.04 15.35 13.43
N ARG A 18 6.25 14.86 13.14
CA ARG A 18 7.47 15.67 13.18
C ARG A 18 7.59 16.38 11.83
N LEU A 19 7.37 17.69 11.85
CA LEU A 19 7.61 18.58 10.70
C LEU A 19 8.94 19.30 10.95
N ASP A 20 10.06 18.65 10.68
CA ASP A 20 11.36 19.32 10.65
C ASP A 20 11.57 19.94 9.26
N CYS A 21 10.98 21.12 9.07
CA CYS A 21 11.27 21.95 7.91
C CYS A 21 12.52 22.85 8.09
N SER A 22 13.27 22.71 9.20
CA SER A 22 14.35 23.63 9.55
C SER A 22 15.56 22.94 10.20
N GLY A 23 16.04 21.83 9.62
CA GLY A 23 17.33 21.26 10.00
C GLY A 23 18.42 21.63 9.00
N PRO A 24 19.60 22.15 9.42
CA PRO A 24 20.74 22.22 8.53
C PRO A 24 21.21 20.80 8.15
N PRO A 25 21.76 20.58 6.94
CA PRO A 25 22.28 19.29 6.56
C PRO A 25 23.54 18.98 7.36
N GLY A 26 23.43 18.05 8.29
CA GLY A 26 24.57 17.46 8.96
C GLY A 26 24.57 17.61 10.49
N ALA A 27 23.95 16.67 11.17
CA ALA A 27 24.40 16.21 12.50
C ALA A 27 23.65 14.94 12.89
N GLY A 28 24.38 13.81 12.98
CA GLY A 28 24.14 12.75 13.94
C GLY A 28 23.05 11.74 13.56
N ASP A 29 23.44 10.75 12.77
CA ASP A 29 22.83 9.42 12.80
C ASP A 29 22.98 8.85 14.20
N GLU A 30 21.90 8.78 14.96
CA GLU A 30 21.76 7.75 15.98
C GLU A 30 21.10 6.55 15.29
N ASP A 31 21.94 5.57 15.06
CA ASP A 31 21.66 4.23 14.57
C ASP A 31 20.63 3.55 15.49
N ASP A 32 19.36 3.65 15.15
CA ASP A 32 18.34 2.76 15.65
C ASP A 32 18.36 1.52 14.75
N GLY A 33 19.06 0.49 15.23
CA GLY A 33 19.33 -0.76 14.54
C GLY A 33 18.06 -1.48 14.07
N ASN A 34 17.47 -0.98 13.02
CA ASN A 34 16.48 -1.70 12.23
C ASN A 34 17.23 -2.37 11.08
N GLU A 35 17.59 -3.62 11.30
CA GLU A 35 18.06 -4.53 10.26
C GLU A 35 17.09 -4.46 9.08
N GLN A 36 17.45 -3.65 8.09
CA GLN A 36 16.74 -3.63 6.80
C GLN A 36 17.06 -4.95 6.12
N VAL A 37 16.23 -5.97 6.41
CA VAL A 37 16.18 -7.18 5.59
C VAL A 37 15.89 -6.70 4.17
N LEU A 38 16.87 -6.86 3.28
CA LEU A 38 16.75 -6.51 1.87
C LEU A 38 15.61 -7.34 1.28
N GLU A 39 14.43 -6.71 1.16
CA GLU A 39 13.29 -7.31 0.47
C GLU A 39 13.65 -7.37 -1.02
N LYS A 40 13.88 -8.57 -1.52
CA LYS A 40 14.12 -8.79 -2.95
C LYS A 40 12.77 -8.92 -3.64
N ASP A 41 12.38 -7.89 -4.40
CA ASP A 41 11.21 -7.97 -5.26
C ASP A 41 11.50 -8.97 -6.40
N THR A 42 10.80 -10.09 -6.40
CA THR A 42 10.82 -11.05 -7.51
C THR A 42 9.79 -10.64 -8.56
N ASN A 43 10.09 -10.92 -9.84
CA ASN A 43 9.24 -10.56 -10.97
C ASN A 43 7.83 -11.17 -10.84
N VAL A 44 6.82 -10.42 -11.31
CA VAL A 44 5.40 -10.80 -11.34
C VAL A 44 5.14 -12.10 -12.12
N ASP A 45 6.04 -12.45 -13.02
CA ASP A 45 5.89 -13.59 -13.95
C ASP A 45 6.40 -14.93 -13.39
N GLU A 46 6.99 -14.95 -12.19
CA GLU A 46 7.35 -16.22 -11.56
C GLU A 46 6.11 -16.85 -10.92
N PRO A 47 5.71 -18.06 -11.35
CA PRO A 47 4.59 -18.75 -10.74
C PRO A 47 4.88 -19.06 -9.27
N SER A 48 3.86 -18.96 -8.41
CA SER A 48 3.98 -19.38 -7.03
C SER A 48 4.40 -20.84 -6.97
N GLU A 49 5.25 -21.22 -6.01
CA GLU A 49 5.60 -22.64 -5.78
C GLU A 49 4.35 -23.51 -5.57
N TRP A 50 3.27 -22.90 -5.11
CA TRP A 50 2.01 -23.53 -4.77
C TRP A 50 1.00 -23.57 -5.92
N GLU A 51 1.21 -22.81 -7.01
CA GLU A 51 0.24 -22.63 -8.09
C GLU A 51 -0.04 -23.93 -8.87
N LYS A 52 0.98 -24.77 -9.04
CA LYS A 52 0.92 -26.01 -9.84
C LYS A 52 0.29 -27.20 -9.11
N THR A 53 -0.03 -27.05 -7.83
CA THR A 53 -0.56 -28.16 -7.03
C THR A 53 -2.08 -28.19 -7.14
N GLU A 54 -2.62 -29.05 -7.99
CA GLU A 54 -4.04 -29.38 -7.97
C GLU A 54 -4.32 -30.36 -6.84
N LEU A 55 -5.29 -30.02 -6.01
CA LEU A 55 -5.75 -30.88 -4.90
C LEU A 55 -7.13 -31.44 -5.24
N ASP A 56 -7.29 -32.73 -5.04
CA ASP A 56 -8.62 -33.34 -5.00
C ASP A 56 -9.34 -33.02 -3.68
N GLN A 57 -10.62 -33.29 -3.61
CA GLN A 57 -11.45 -32.96 -2.43
C GLN A 57 -10.97 -33.65 -1.15
N ALA A 58 -10.50 -34.89 -1.23
CA ALA A 58 -9.99 -35.62 -0.07
C ALA A 58 -8.69 -35.02 0.45
N GLN A 59 -7.82 -34.59 -0.46
CA GLN A 59 -6.58 -33.87 -0.13
C GLN A 59 -6.86 -32.51 0.50
N VAL A 60 -7.85 -31.76 -0.01
CA VAL A 60 -8.30 -30.48 0.59
C VAL A 60 -8.77 -30.71 2.02
N GLU A 61 -9.62 -31.73 2.27
CA GLU A 61 -10.11 -32.04 3.61
C GLU A 61 -8.96 -32.40 4.56
N GLN A 62 -8.03 -33.23 4.11
CA GLN A 62 -6.86 -33.61 4.89
C GLN A 62 -5.99 -32.38 5.21
N ARG A 63 -5.70 -31.53 4.23
CA ARG A 63 -4.93 -30.31 4.43
C ARG A 63 -5.59 -29.32 5.40
N ILE A 64 -6.91 -29.19 5.36
CA ILE A 64 -7.66 -28.37 6.33
C ILE A 64 -7.51 -28.93 7.74
N LYS A 65 -7.58 -30.25 7.92
CA LYS A 65 -7.37 -30.89 9.23
C LYS A 65 -5.95 -30.65 9.74
N GLU A 66 -4.94 -30.83 8.88
CA GLU A 66 -3.53 -30.58 9.20
C GLU A 66 -3.30 -29.10 9.56
N TYR A 67 -3.83 -28.17 8.76
CA TYR A 67 -3.76 -26.74 9.02
C TYR A 67 -4.35 -26.38 10.38
N ASN A 68 -5.57 -26.85 10.65
CA ASN A 68 -6.28 -26.54 11.89
C ASN A 68 -5.60 -27.15 13.12
N SER A 69 -4.90 -28.27 12.99
CA SER A 69 -4.17 -28.90 14.10
C SER A 69 -2.95 -28.10 14.54
N GLN A 70 -2.42 -27.26 13.66
CA GLN A 70 -1.21 -26.47 13.90
C GLN A 70 -1.49 -25.07 14.44
N ILE A 71 -2.75 -24.62 14.43
CA ILE A 71 -3.11 -23.27 14.89
C ILE A 71 -3.74 -23.33 16.29
N ASN A 72 -3.28 -22.37 17.14
CA ASN A 72 -3.79 -22.19 18.51
C ASN A 72 -4.79 -21.02 18.63
N SER A 73 -5.39 -20.59 17.51
CA SER A 73 -6.29 -19.44 17.45
C SER A 73 -7.64 -19.84 16.84
N ASN A 74 -8.63 -18.98 16.96
CA ASN A 74 -9.96 -19.20 16.37
C ASN A 74 -10.00 -18.95 14.86
N LEU A 75 -8.85 -18.94 14.18
CA LEU A 75 -8.73 -18.64 12.74
C LEU A 75 -8.75 -19.93 11.89
N PHE A 76 -9.61 -20.86 12.23
CA PHE A 76 -9.75 -22.14 11.54
C PHE A 76 -10.25 -22.00 10.10
N MET A 77 -9.89 -22.99 9.29
CA MET A 77 -10.53 -23.24 8.01
C MET A 77 -11.66 -24.23 8.17
N SER A 78 -12.76 -24.03 7.47
CA SER A 78 -13.94 -24.90 7.47
C SER A 78 -14.30 -25.34 6.07
N LEU A 79 -14.55 -26.62 5.90
CA LEU A 79 -15.02 -27.22 4.65
C LEU A 79 -16.54 -27.06 4.56
N ASN A 80 -17.05 -26.59 3.44
CA ASN A 80 -18.47 -26.49 3.14
C ASN A 80 -18.99 -27.76 2.47
N LYS A 81 -20.30 -27.93 2.46
CA LYS A 81 -20.96 -29.12 1.87
C LYS A 81 -20.78 -29.21 0.34
N ASP A 82 -20.53 -28.10 -0.32
CA ASP A 82 -20.31 -28.00 -1.77
C ASP A 82 -18.85 -28.26 -2.18
N GLY A 83 -17.97 -28.60 -1.23
CA GLY A 83 -16.55 -28.84 -1.47
C GLY A 83 -15.70 -27.56 -1.43
N SER A 84 -16.32 -26.39 -1.38
CA SER A 84 -15.59 -25.14 -1.11
C SER A 84 -15.17 -25.08 0.37
N TYR A 85 -14.22 -24.22 0.69
CA TYR A 85 -13.82 -23.98 2.07
C TYR A 85 -13.70 -22.49 2.36
N ALA A 86 -13.87 -22.15 3.62
CA ALA A 86 -13.73 -20.80 4.13
C ALA A 86 -12.63 -20.74 5.18
N GLY A 87 -12.00 -19.58 5.32
CA GLY A 87 -10.95 -19.40 6.32
C GLY A 87 -10.49 -17.97 6.43
N PHE A 88 -9.53 -17.75 7.28
CA PHE A 88 -8.97 -16.42 7.51
C PHE A 88 -7.60 -16.28 6.84
N ILE A 89 -7.41 -15.15 6.17
CA ILE A 89 -6.08 -14.68 5.80
C ILE A 89 -5.74 -13.45 6.63
N LYS A 90 -4.47 -13.31 6.95
CA LYS A 90 -3.89 -12.14 7.60
C LYS A 90 -3.17 -11.32 6.53
N VAL A 91 -3.55 -10.05 6.41
CA VAL A 91 -2.93 -9.13 5.46
C VAL A 91 -2.31 -7.97 6.22
N GLN A 92 -1.02 -7.75 6.02
CA GLN A 92 -0.29 -6.59 6.52
C GLN A 92 -0.39 -5.45 5.50
N LEU A 93 -0.70 -4.24 5.95
CA LEU A 93 -0.75 -3.07 5.10
C LEU A 93 0.59 -2.33 5.19
N LYS A 94 1.32 -2.29 4.08
CA LYS A 94 2.59 -1.56 3.93
C LYS A 94 2.39 -0.45 2.89
N LEU A 95 1.53 0.54 3.20
CA LEU A 95 1.29 1.68 2.32
C LEU A 95 2.18 2.85 2.73
N VAL A 96 2.91 3.39 1.76
CA VAL A 96 3.81 4.54 1.92
C VAL A 96 3.06 5.84 1.67
N ARG A 97 2.12 5.83 0.71
CA ARG A 97 1.33 7.00 0.33
C ARG A 97 0.04 7.10 1.14
N PRO A 98 -0.50 8.31 1.32
CA PRO A 98 -1.80 8.47 1.95
C PRO A 98 -2.90 7.94 1.04
N VAL A 99 -3.93 7.37 1.65
CA VAL A 99 -5.15 6.93 0.98
C VAL A 99 -6.24 7.99 1.05
N ALA A 100 -7.10 8.05 0.04
CA ALA A 100 -8.24 8.97 0.03
C ALA A 100 -9.43 8.34 0.75
N VAL A 101 -10.02 9.07 1.69
CA VAL A 101 -11.25 8.69 2.38
C VAL A 101 -12.31 9.79 2.22
N PRO A 102 -13.63 9.47 2.31
CA PRO A 102 -14.66 10.48 2.26
C PRO A 102 -14.49 11.47 3.42
N ALA A 103 -14.52 12.77 3.12
CA ALA A 103 -14.54 13.78 4.18
C ALA A 103 -15.90 13.72 4.89
N THR A 104 -15.89 13.40 6.18
CA THR A 104 -17.09 13.46 7.02
C THR A 104 -17.45 14.92 7.25
N ASN A 105 -18.50 15.42 6.61
CA ASN A 105 -19.05 16.76 6.88
C ASN A 105 -19.66 16.78 8.30
N ARG A 106 -18.84 16.96 9.32
CA ARG A 106 -19.26 17.43 10.64
C ARG A 106 -18.77 18.85 10.82
N VAL A 107 -19.35 19.77 10.07
CA VAL A 107 -19.34 21.18 10.42
C VAL A 107 -20.81 21.53 10.70
N PRO A 108 -21.19 21.86 11.94
CA PRO A 108 -22.43 22.58 12.17
C PRO A 108 -22.22 23.98 11.59
N SER A 109 -22.57 24.19 10.32
CA SER A 109 -22.61 25.55 9.77
C SER A 109 -23.88 26.24 10.27
N LEU A 110 -23.69 27.19 11.17
CA LEU A 110 -24.70 28.19 11.56
C LEU A 110 -24.98 29.20 10.42
N GLN A 111 -24.92 28.81 9.19
CA GLN A 111 -25.31 29.63 8.03
C GLN A 111 -26.22 28.83 7.10
N ALA A 112 -27.50 28.81 7.47
CA ALA A 112 -28.60 28.50 6.57
C ALA A 112 -28.66 29.59 5.48
N GLY A 113 -28.54 29.26 4.19
CA GLY A 113 -29.00 30.18 3.18
C GLY A 113 -28.27 30.25 1.85
N ARG A 114 -27.46 29.29 1.42
CA ARG A 114 -27.06 29.21 0.01
C ARG A 114 -27.14 27.77 -0.51
N PRO A 115 -27.88 27.51 -1.61
CA PRO A 115 -27.86 26.21 -2.23
C PRO A 115 -26.46 25.97 -2.82
N HIS A 116 -25.73 24.99 -2.25
CA HIS A 116 -24.47 24.52 -2.82
C HIS A 116 -24.77 23.66 -4.05
N PRO A 117 -24.01 23.83 -5.15
CA PRO A 117 -24.12 22.93 -6.29
C PRO A 117 -23.82 21.49 -5.86
N GLN A 118 -24.76 20.62 -6.15
CA GLN A 118 -24.66 19.17 -5.91
C GLN A 118 -23.40 18.61 -6.55
N GLY A 119 -22.58 17.86 -5.81
CA GLY A 119 -21.81 16.80 -6.41
C GLY A 119 -20.33 16.69 -6.16
N VAL A 120 -19.64 17.60 -5.49
CA VAL A 120 -18.22 17.36 -5.18
C VAL A 120 -18.11 16.61 -3.86
N LYS A 121 -17.96 15.28 -3.92
CA LYS A 121 -17.61 14.47 -2.75
C LYS A 121 -16.22 14.91 -2.29
N ARG A 122 -16.16 15.67 -1.19
CA ARG A 122 -14.89 16.09 -0.60
C ARG A 122 -14.11 14.85 -0.15
N ARG A 123 -12.83 14.81 -0.49
CA ARG A 123 -11.91 13.73 -0.11
C ARG A 123 -10.95 14.28 0.94
N THR A 124 -10.52 13.41 1.84
CA THR A 124 -9.47 13.69 2.83
C THR A 124 -8.40 12.63 2.68
N SER A 125 -7.13 13.02 2.70
CA SER A 125 -6.02 12.08 2.69
C SER A 125 -5.75 11.57 4.10
N PHE A 126 -5.52 10.27 4.22
CA PHE A 126 -5.26 9.60 5.49
C PHE A 126 -4.09 8.62 5.35
N TYR A 127 -3.14 8.71 6.29
CA TYR A 127 -2.06 7.73 6.39
C TYR A 127 -2.48 6.57 7.27
N LEU A 128 -2.43 5.36 6.74
CA LEU A 128 -2.61 4.16 7.54
C LEU A 128 -1.38 3.95 8.43
N PRO A 129 -1.56 3.60 9.72
CA PRO A 129 -0.44 3.33 10.61
C PRO A 129 0.44 2.20 10.07
N LYS A 130 1.76 2.36 10.14
CA LYS A 130 2.70 1.30 9.77
C LYS A 130 2.43 0.03 10.57
N GLY A 131 2.55 -1.12 9.92
CA GLY A 131 2.33 -2.41 10.57
C GLY A 131 0.87 -2.77 10.83
N THR A 132 -0.09 -1.99 10.29
CA THR A 132 -1.51 -2.34 10.39
C THR A 132 -1.77 -3.71 9.78
N VAL A 133 -2.35 -4.60 10.57
CA VAL A 133 -2.72 -5.97 10.15
C VAL A 133 -4.22 -6.14 10.21
N LYS A 134 -4.77 -6.82 9.20
CA LYS A 134 -6.20 -7.18 9.15
C LYS A 134 -6.40 -8.63 8.83
N HIS A 135 -7.35 -9.23 9.53
CA HIS A 135 -7.85 -10.56 9.21
C HIS A 135 -9.10 -10.42 8.35
N LEU A 136 -9.13 -11.17 7.27
CA LEU A 136 -10.29 -11.29 6.38
C LEU A 136 -10.74 -12.73 6.35
N HIS A 137 -12.03 -12.95 6.57
CA HIS A 137 -12.69 -14.21 6.34
C HIS A 137 -13.10 -14.28 4.88
N ILE A 138 -12.56 -15.24 4.13
CA ILE A 138 -12.77 -15.38 2.69
C ILE A 138 -13.06 -16.84 2.32
N LEU A 139 -13.54 -17.03 1.11
CA LEU A 139 -13.82 -18.34 0.52
C LEU A 139 -12.64 -18.82 -0.33
N SER A 140 -12.58 -20.12 -0.59
CA SER A 140 -11.52 -20.74 -1.40
C SER A 140 -11.39 -20.15 -2.80
N HIS A 141 -12.49 -19.70 -3.39
CA HIS A 141 -12.56 -19.11 -4.72
C HIS A 141 -12.44 -17.57 -4.74
N THR A 142 -12.30 -16.93 -3.55
CA THR A 142 -12.09 -15.47 -3.48
C THR A 142 -10.76 -15.10 -4.12
N ARG A 143 -10.79 -14.17 -5.06
CA ARG A 143 -9.64 -13.72 -5.84
C ARG A 143 -8.86 -12.63 -5.11
N ALA A 144 -7.60 -12.44 -5.50
CA ALA A 144 -6.75 -11.38 -4.94
C ALA A 144 -7.33 -9.97 -5.15
N SER A 145 -7.92 -9.70 -6.31
CA SER A 145 -8.64 -8.44 -6.60
C SER A 145 -9.80 -8.19 -5.64
N GLU A 146 -10.59 -9.22 -5.32
CA GLU A 146 -11.71 -9.12 -4.36
C GLU A 146 -11.23 -8.89 -2.93
N VAL A 147 -10.07 -9.45 -2.56
CA VAL A 147 -9.41 -9.20 -1.26
C VAL A 147 -8.99 -7.74 -1.16
N ILE A 148 -8.40 -7.16 -2.21
CA ILE A 148 -8.05 -5.73 -2.26
C ILE A 148 -9.31 -4.89 -2.06
N ASP A 149 -10.37 -5.14 -2.81
CA ASP A 149 -11.64 -4.43 -2.71
C ASP A 149 -12.24 -4.50 -1.30
N ALA A 150 -12.22 -5.69 -0.68
CA ALA A 150 -12.73 -5.88 0.67
C ALA A 150 -11.92 -5.09 1.71
N LEU A 151 -10.59 -5.05 1.57
CA LEU A 151 -9.71 -4.26 2.44
C LEU A 151 -9.99 -2.77 2.29
N LEU A 152 -10.06 -2.24 1.07
CA LEU A 152 -10.31 -0.82 0.80
C LEU A 152 -11.68 -0.40 1.35
N ARG A 153 -12.72 -1.20 1.17
CA ARG A 153 -14.05 -0.95 1.75
C ARG A 153 -14.02 -0.94 3.28
N LYS A 154 -13.27 -1.86 3.90
CA LYS A 154 -13.15 -1.96 5.36
C LYS A 154 -12.51 -0.71 5.97
N PHE A 155 -11.64 -0.04 5.25
CA PHE A 155 -10.99 1.23 5.64
C PHE A 155 -11.70 2.47 5.07
N THR A 156 -12.83 2.30 4.39
CA THR A 156 -13.54 3.40 3.71
C THR A 156 -12.68 4.16 2.70
N VAL A 157 -11.68 3.48 2.13
CA VAL A 157 -10.81 4.05 1.10
C VAL A 157 -11.59 4.14 -0.21
N ILE A 158 -11.52 5.31 -0.85
CA ILE A 158 -12.22 5.61 -2.10
C ILE A 158 -11.29 5.68 -3.30
N ASP A 159 -10.02 5.37 -3.10
CA ASP A 159 -9.05 5.25 -4.20
C ASP A 159 -9.41 4.08 -5.11
N ASN A 160 -8.96 4.17 -6.36
CA ASN A 160 -9.12 3.09 -7.32
C ASN A 160 -8.34 1.85 -6.83
N PRO A 161 -8.97 0.66 -6.73
CA PRO A 161 -8.30 -0.58 -6.31
C PRO A 161 -7.07 -0.94 -7.13
N ARG A 162 -7.00 -0.54 -8.40
CA ARG A 162 -5.84 -0.77 -9.29
C ARG A 162 -4.56 -0.04 -8.84
N LYS A 163 -4.67 0.92 -7.92
CA LYS A 163 -3.50 1.56 -7.28
C LYS A 163 -2.79 0.67 -6.28
N PHE A 164 -3.39 -0.46 -5.92
CA PHE A 164 -2.90 -1.38 -4.91
C PHE A 164 -2.69 -2.76 -5.51
N ALA A 165 -1.79 -3.51 -4.91
CA ALA A 165 -1.57 -4.91 -5.24
C ALA A 165 -1.40 -5.74 -3.97
N LEU A 166 -1.83 -6.99 -4.05
CA LEU A 166 -1.61 -7.98 -3.00
C LEU A 166 -0.33 -8.75 -3.35
N PHE A 167 0.57 -8.86 -2.38
CA PHE A 167 1.82 -9.59 -2.50
C PHE A 167 1.83 -10.76 -1.55
N GLU A 168 2.40 -11.88 -1.99
CA GLU A 168 2.87 -12.91 -1.09
C GLU A 168 4.31 -12.58 -0.66
N ARG A 169 4.60 -12.84 0.60
CA ARG A 169 5.92 -12.71 1.20
C ARG A 169 6.31 -14.06 1.80
N SER A 170 7.46 -14.53 1.46
CA SER A 170 8.06 -15.73 2.02
C SER A 170 9.48 -15.46 2.52
N GLU A 171 9.91 -16.19 3.52
CA GLU A 171 11.27 -16.15 4.04
C GLU A 171 11.95 -17.49 3.73
N LYS A 172 13.05 -17.44 2.98
CA LYS A 172 13.89 -18.60 2.66
C LYS A 172 15.35 -18.20 2.77
N ASP A 173 16.16 -19.03 3.39
CA ASP A 173 17.61 -18.85 3.51
C ASP A 173 17.99 -17.44 4.02
N GLU A 174 17.28 -16.97 5.06
CA GLU A 174 17.44 -15.63 5.65
C GLU A 174 17.15 -14.47 4.67
N GLN A 175 16.55 -14.75 3.52
CA GLN A 175 16.13 -13.76 2.55
C GLN A 175 14.60 -13.66 2.50
N VAL A 176 14.12 -12.44 2.25
CA VAL A 176 12.69 -12.17 2.07
C VAL A 176 12.39 -12.03 0.60
N TYR A 177 11.44 -12.81 0.14
CA TYR A 177 10.94 -12.79 -1.22
C TYR A 177 9.54 -12.18 -1.25
N LEU A 178 9.32 -11.25 -2.17
CA LEU A 178 8.03 -10.65 -2.44
C LEU A 178 7.63 -10.94 -3.88
N ARG A 179 6.47 -11.56 -4.05
CA ARG A 179 5.86 -11.79 -5.37
C ARG A 179 4.48 -11.14 -5.41
N LYS A 180 4.22 -10.37 -6.45
CA LYS A 180 2.88 -9.83 -6.68
C LYS A 180 1.94 -10.94 -7.11
N LEU A 181 0.76 -11.01 -6.48
CA LEU A 181 -0.31 -11.91 -6.90
C LEU A 181 -1.02 -11.37 -8.14
N GLY A 182 -1.34 -12.27 -9.07
CA GLY A 182 -2.27 -11.96 -10.15
C GLY A 182 -3.68 -11.68 -9.61
N ASP A 183 -4.46 -10.89 -10.34
CA ASP A 183 -5.79 -10.46 -9.91
C ASP A 183 -6.76 -11.62 -9.66
N ASP A 184 -6.59 -12.73 -10.35
CA ASP A 184 -7.42 -13.95 -10.29
C ASP A 184 -6.87 -15.05 -9.39
N GLU A 185 -5.66 -14.90 -8.84
CA GLU A 185 -5.12 -15.85 -7.86
C GLU A 185 -5.96 -15.91 -6.59
N GLN A 186 -5.96 -17.07 -5.95
CA GLN A 186 -6.80 -17.40 -4.79
C GLN A 186 -5.96 -17.43 -3.51
N PRO A 187 -5.92 -16.35 -2.71
CA PRO A 187 -5.03 -16.27 -1.55
C PRO A 187 -5.29 -17.33 -0.46
N LEU A 188 -6.55 -17.75 -0.27
CA LEU A 188 -6.86 -18.78 0.72
C LEU A 188 -6.33 -20.16 0.30
N ARG A 189 -6.31 -20.43 -1.01
CA ARG A 189 -5.70 -21.65 -1.56
C ARG A 189 -4.20 -21.67 -1.31
N LEU A 190 -3.52 -20.57 -1.60
CA LEU A 190 -2.09 -20.41 -1.32
C LEU A 190 -1.78 -20.61 0.17
N ARG A 191 -2.61 -20.04 1.05
CA ARG A 191 -2.48 -20.23 2.50
C ARG A 191 -2.69 -21.68 2.92
N LEU A 192 -3.65 -22.40 2.34
CA LEU A 192 -3.89 -23.82 2.64
C LEU A 192 -2.69 -24.67 2.24
N LEU A 193 -2.11 -24.41 1.07
CA LEU A 193 -0.95 -25.15 0.55
C LEU A 193 0.32 -24.88 1.35
N ALA A 194 0.57 -23.63 1.70
CA ALA A 194 1.75 -23.20 2.46
C ALA A 194 1.67 -23.54 3.96
N GLY A 195 0.47 -23.86 4.48
CA GLY A 195 0.25 -24.08 5.91
C GLY A 195 0.12 -22.78 6.71
N PRO A 196 0.03 -22.85 8.06
CA PRO A 196 -0.28 -21.70 8.90
C PRO A 196 0.92 -20.76 9.19
N SER A 197 2.14 -21.20 8.88
CA SER A 197 3.35 -20.42 9.17
C SER A 197 3.43 -19.13 8.34
N GLU A 198 3.55 -17.99 9.02
CA GLU A 198 3.69 -16.69 8.37
C GLU A 198 5.09 -16.46 7.78
N LYS A 199 6.10 -17.22 8.20
CA LYS A 199 7.42 -17.19 7.60
C LYS A 199 7.41 -17.85 6.22
N VAL A 200 6.64 -18.93 6.07
CA VAL A 200 6.52 -19.65 4.81
C VAL A 200 5.70 -18.83 3.81
N LEU A 201 4.60 -18.24 4.26
CA LEU A 201 3.76 -17.37 3.43
C LEU A 201 3.09 -16.31 4.31
N SER A 202 3.13 -15.07 3.91
CA SER A 202 2.31 -13.99 4.47
C SER A 202 1.83 -13.07 3.35
N PHE A 203 0.74 -12.33 3.59
CA PHE A 203 0.18 -11.43 2.58
C PHE A 203 0.39 -9.98 2.97
N ILE A 204 0.78 -9.18 1.98
CA ILE A 204 1.05 -7.75 2.14
C ILE A 204 0.27 -6.99 1.08
N LEU A 205 -0.43 -5.93 1.49
CA LEU A 205 -1.00 -4.94 0.58
C LEU A 205 -0.01 -3.79 0.44
N LYS A 206 0.45 -3.53 -0.79
CA LYS A 206 1.32 -2.40 -1.16
C LYS A 206 0.69 -1.60 -2.29
N GLU A 207 1.26 -0.44 -2.58
CA GLU A 207 1.01 0.26 -3.84
C GLU A 207 1.41 -0.62 -5.02
N ASN A 208 0.61 -0.56 -6.09
CA ASN A 208 0.88 -1.29 -7.32
C ASN A 208 1.96 -0.57 -8.13
N GLU A 209 3.21 -0.69 -7.68
CA GLU A 209 4.38 -0.15 -8.35
C GLU A 209 4.87 -1.16 -9.38
N THR A 210 4.23 -1.18 -10.53
CA THR A 210 4.79 -1.81 -11.73
C THR A 210 5.71 -0.80 -12.41
N GLY A 211 6.75 -1.25 -13.11
CA GLY A 211 7.68 -0.35 -13.84
C GLY A 211 6.97 0.61 -14.82
N GLU A 212 5.72 0.31 -15.19
CA GLU A 212 4.84 1.19 -15.94
C GLU A 212 3.73 1.77 -15.05
N VAL A 213 3.55 3.07 -15.13
CA VAL A 213 2.48 3.76 -14.41
C VAL A 213 1.15 3.50 -15.12
N ASN A 214 0.20 2.87 -14.43
CA ASN A 214 -1.16 2.73 -14.94
C ASN A 214 -1.93 4.06 -14.77
N TRP A 215 -1.87 4.91 -15.76
CA TRP A 215 -2.50 6.24 -15.76
C TRP A 215 -4.02 6.17 -15.63
N ASP A 216 -4.67 5.11 -16.12
CA ASP A 216 -6.12 4.91 -16.04
C ASP A 216 -6.62 4.65 -14.60
N ALA A 217 -5.70 4.30 -13.68
CA ALA A 217 -6.03 4.14 -12.27
C ALA A 217 -6.24 5.48 -11.53
N PHE A 218 -5.86 6.60 -12.14
CA PHE A 218 -5.96 7.93 -11.55
C PHE A 218 -7.16 8.71 -12.09
N THR A 219 -7.74 9.54 -11.23
CA THR A 219 -8.82 10.44 -11.64
C THR A 219 -8.26 11.68 -12.36
N LEU A 220 -9.05 12.32 -13.21
CA LEU A 220 -8.65 13.53 -13.92
C LEU A 220 -8.06 14.63 -12.99
N PRO A 221 -8.65 14.93 -11.81
CA PRO A 221 -8.05 15.90 -10.89
C PRO A 221 -6.67 15.49 -10.36
N GLU A 222 -6.44 14.18 -10.15
CA GLU A 222 -5.14 13.67 -9.71
C GLU A 222 -4.10 13.83 -10.82
N LEU A 223 -4.46 13.47 -12.05
CA LEU A 223 -3.59 13.63 -13.22
C LEU A 223 -3.23 15.10 -13.45
N HIS A 224 -4.22 16.00 -13.33
CA HIS A 224 -3.97 17.45 -13.45
C HIS A 224 -3.01 17.95 -12.36
N ASN A 225 -3.17 17.48 -11.13
CA ASN A 225 -2.27 17.83 -10.04
C ASN A 225 -0.84 17.31 -10.27
N PHE A 226 -0.68 16.11 -10.82
CA PHE A 226 0.64 15.57 -11.19
C PHE A 226 1.32 16.42 -12.24
N LEU A 227 0.59 16.89 -13.26
CA LEU A 227 1.14 17.80 -14.27
C LEU A 227 1.62 19.13 -13.66
N LEU A 228 0.87 19.71 -12.72
CA LEU A 228 1.27 20.93 -12.02
C LEU A 228 2.52 20.75 -11.17
N ILE A 229 2.64 19.59 -10.49
CA ILE A 229 3.82 19.24 -9.69
C ILE A 229 5.03 19.09 -10.63
N LEU A 230 4.88 18.32 -11.70
CA LEU A 230 5.94 18.06 -12.68
C LEU A 230 6.45 19.36 -13.30
N GLN A 231 5.54 20.25 -13.71
CA GLN A 231 5.88 21.56 -14.26
C GLN A 231 6.71 22.39 -13.26
N ARG A 232 6.32 22.40 -11.98
CA ARG A 232 7.07 23.12 -10.93
C ARG A 232 8.47 22.56 -10.75
N GLU A 233 8.59 21.24 -10.72
CA GLU A 233 9.89 20.55 -10.59
C GLU A 233 10.80 20.84 -11.79
N GLU A 234 10.23 20.82 -13.00
CA GLU A 234 10.95 21.17 -14.22
C GLU A 234 11.46 22.61 -14.17
N GLU A 235 10.59 23.58 -13.84
CA GLU A 235 10.95 25.00 -13.74
C GLU A 235 12.06 25.22 -12.71
N GLU A 236 11.98 24.55 -11.56
CA GLU A 236 13.01 24.64 -10.52
C GLU A 236 14.33 24.01 -10.96
N HIS A 237 14.29 22.88 -11.65
CA HIS A 237 15.47 22.21 -12.18
C HIS A 237 16.17 23.09 -13.23
N VAL A 238 15.43 23.66 -14.18
CA VAL A 238 15.94 24.58 -15.20
C VAL A 238 16.55 25.83 -14.54
N ARG A 239 15.90 26.37 -13.49
CA ARG A 239 16.43 27.52 -12.73
C ARG A 239 17.78 27.21 -12.10
N ARG A 240 17.90 26.04 -11.45
CA ARG A 240 19.15 25.54 -10.83
C ARG A 240 20.26 25.37 -11.87
N LEU A 241 19.95 24.78 -13.00
CA LEU A 241 20.90 24.62 -14.11
C LEU A 241 21.38 25.96 -14.65
N ARG A 242 20.45 26.87 -14.97
CA ARG A 242 20.80 28.23 -15.45
C ARG A 242 21.70 28.97 -14.48
N HIS A 243 21.39 28.92 -13.20
CA HIS A 243 22.23 29.54 -12.15
C HIS A 243 23.63 28.95 -12.12
N ARG A 244 23.75 27.61 -12.16
CA ARG A 244 25.05 26.90 -12.19
C ARG A 244 25.90 27.37 -13.38
N TYR A 245 25.32 27.42 -14.58
CA TYR A 245 26.04 27.85 -15.77
C TYR A 245 26.38 29.32 -15.75
N ALA A 246 25.53 30.18 -15.21
CA ALA A 246 25.83 31.60 -15.02
C ALA A 246 27.03 31.81 -14.09
N CYS A 247 27.07 31.11 -12.95
CA CYS A 247 28.22 31.17 -12.04
C CYS A 247 29.52 30.67 -12.71
N CYS A 248 29.45 29.57 -13.47
CA CYS A 248 30.62 29.08 -14.22
C CYS A 248 31.12 30.12 -15.24
N ARG A 249 30.22 30.73 -16.00
CA ARG A 249 30.55 31.75 -16.99
C ARG A 249 31.23 32.95 -16.33
N GLN A 250 30.66 33.44 -15.21
CA GLN A 250 31.24 34.54 -14.47
C GLN A 250 32.67 34.23 -14.02
N LYS A 251 32.90 33.07 -13.41
CA LYS A 251 34.25 32.65 -12.98
C LYS A 251 35.26 32.59 -14.14
N MET A 252 34.82 32.12 -15.32
CA MET A 252 35.67 32.10 -16.50
C MET A 252 35.99 33.53 -17.00
N GLN A 253 35.03 34.46 -16.93
CA GLN A 253 35.23 35.86 -17.31
C GLN A 253 36.15 36.61 -16.32
N GLU A 254 36.08 36.28 -15.03
CA GLU A 254 36.97 36.84 -14.01
C GLU A 254 38.41 36.31 -14.11
N ALA A 255 38.62 35.16 -14.76
CA ALA A 255 39.93 34.55 -14.94
C ALA A 255 40.64 34.99 -16.27
N LEU A 256 39.93 35.69 -17.15
CA LEU A 256 40.47 36.28 -18.38
C LEU A 256 41.02 37.68 -18.13
#